data_b508ccb4891cb0892dd856ca41bd1ef9
#
_entry.id   b508ccb4891cb0892dd856ca41bd1ef9
#
_cell.length_a   1.000
_cell.length_b   1.000
_cell.length_c   1.000
_cell.angle_alpha   90.00
_cell.angle_beta   90.00
_cell.angle_gamma   90.00
#
_symmetry.space_group_name_H-M   'P 1'
#
loop_
_entity.id
_entity.type
_entity.pdbx_description
1 polymer ?
#
loop_
_entity_poly.entity_id
_entity_poly.type
_entity_poly.pdbx_seq_one_letter_code
_entity_poly.pdbx_strand_id
1 'polypeptide(L)'
;MKKTVVITGSSSGIGAAIAREFAGNENNIVINYKSNKTAALELLNEVRSKGSQAIAIGADVSDFAQAENLINIAIEQFGRVDILVNNAGISKRELFTDITPEAWEEIFKVNVHSAFYCSNLAVKDMLKRHFGKIINISSVWGITGASCEVHYSSTKAALIGLTKALAKELGPSNITVNCVAPGVIKTKMNEFLSKDEIDDLNESTPLGRMGEPCEVAKLVKFLASSEADFITGQVISPNGGFLI
;
A
#
# COMPACT_ATOMS: atom_id res chain seq x y z
N MET A 1 -19.35 -4.25 14.97
CA MET A 1 -19.26 -3.01 14.12
C MET A 1 -18.36 -3.35 12.96
N LYS A 2 -18.70 -2.95 11.71
CA LYS A 2 -17.84 -3.18 10.54
C LYS A 2 -16.54 -2.36 10.66
N LYS A 3 -15.41 -2.93 10.22
CA LYS A 3 -14.14 -2.19 10.14
C LYS A 3 -14.09 -1.39 8.85
N THR A 4 -13.60 -0.16 8.89
CA THR A 4 -13.41 0.69 7.71
C THR A 4 -11.97 0.61 7.24
N VAL A 5 -11.79 0.16 6.00
CA VAL A 5 -10.50 -0.06 5.33
C VAL A 5 -10.32 0.97 4.22
N VAL A 6 -9.36 1.85 4.36
CA VAL A 6 -8.96 2.81 3.32
C VAL A 6 -7.72 2.29 2.62
N ILE A 7 -7.77 2.16 1.28
CA ILE A 7 -6.68 1.63 0.47
C ILE A 7 -6.32 2.66 -0.60
N THR A 8 -5.14 3.26 -0.52
CA THR A 8 -4.69 4.23 -1.51
C THR A 8 -4.21 3.54 -2.80
N GLY A 9 -4.48 4.15 -3.96
CA GLY A 9 -4.09 3.61 -5.26
C GLY A 9 -4.69 2.22 -5.56
N SER A 10 -5.93 1.97 -5.15
CA SER A 10 -6.54 0.63 -5.18
C SER A 10 -7.32 0.30 -6.45
N SER A 11 -7.25 1.10 -7.50
CA SER A 11 -7.94 0.79 -8.77
C SER A 11 -7.32 -0.36 -9.56
N SER A 12 -6.11 -0.80 -9.23
CA SER A 12 -5.39 -1.88 -9.95
C SER A 12 -4.34 -2.57 -9.07
N GLY A 13 -3.72 -3.63 -9.61
CA GLY A 13 -2.56 -4.29 -9.01
C GLY A 13 -2.79 -4.79 -7.58
N ILE A 14 -1.79 -4.58 -6.72
CA ILE A 14 -1.80 -5.00 -5.31
C ILE A 14 -2.96 -4.33 -4.56
N GLY A 15 -3.20 -3.03 -4.76
CA GLY A 15 -4.28 -2.32 -4.08
C GLY A 15 -5.66 -2.87 -4.39
N ALA A 16 -5.93 -3.24 -5.64
CA ALA A 16 -7.19 -3.88 -6.02
C ALA A 16 -7.33 -5.29 -5.43
N ALA A 17 -6.24 -6.06 -5.40
CA ALA A 17 -6.22 -7.37 -4.75
C ALA A 17 -6.50 -7.26 -3.25
N ILE A 18 -5.95 -6.24 -2.57
CA ILE A 18 -6.23 -5.96 -1.16
C ILE A 18 -7.72 -5.65 -0.98
N ALA A 19 -8.32 -4.77 -1.79
CA ALA A 19 -9.74 -4.46 -1.70
C ALA A 19 -10.62 -5.71 -1.86
N ARG A 20 -10.27 -6.62 -2.80
CA ARG A 20 -10.94 -7.91 -2.99
C ARG A 20 -10.82 -8.83 -1.79
N GLU A 21 -9.65 -8.86 -1.15
CA GLU A 21 -9.38 -9.72 0.00
C GLU A 21 -10.12 -9.26 1.26
N PHE A 22 -10.35 -7.95 1.42
CA PHE A 22 -11.16 -7.39 2.50
C PHE A 22 -12.67 -7.43 2.21
N ALA A 23 -13.08 -7.74 0.98
CA ALA A 23 -14.50 -7.75 0.61
C ALA A 23 -15.29 -8.80 1.41
N GLY A 24 -16.44 -8.38 1.93
CA GLY A 24 -17.35 -9.18 2.76
C GLY A 24 -18.16 -8.31 3.72
N ASN A 25 -19.11 -8.93 4.40
CA ASN A 25 -20.06 -8.23 5.28
C ASN A 25 -19.41 -7.55 6.50
N GLU A 26 -18.16 -7.89 6.81
CA GLU A 26 -17.46 -7.40 8.00
C GLU A 26 -16.74 -6.06 7.80
N ASN A 27 -16.58 -5.62 6.55
CA ASN A 27 -15.80 -4.45 6.24
C ASN A 27 -16.56 -3.42 5.39
N ASN A 28 -16.27 -2.15 5.66
CA ASN A 28 -16.51 -1.03 4.76
C ASN A 28 -15.21 -0.77 3.99
N ILE A 29 -15.28 -0.54 2.68
CA ILE A 29 -14.09 -0.40 1.83
C ILE A 29 -14.09 0.95 1.13
N VAL A 30 -13.00 1.69 1.27
CA VAL A 30 -12.74 2.93 0.56
C VAL A 30 -11.69 2.67 -0.51
N ILE A 31 -12.12 2.69 -1.77
CA ILE A 31 -11.30 2.53 -2.96
C ILE A 31 -10.84 3.92 -3.39
N ASN A 32 -9.52 4.17 -3.38
CA ASN A 32 -8.97 5.41 -3.89
C ASN A 32 -8.34 5.19 -5.27
N TYR A 33 -8.56 6.14 -6.16
CA TYR A 33 -7.93 6.22 -7.48
C TYR A 33 -7.52 7.66 -7.81
N LYS A 34 -6.47 7.84 -8.63
CA LYS A 34 -6.09 9.15 -9.17
C LYS A 34 -6.71 9.37 -10.55
N SER A 35 -6.52 8.46 -11.48
CA SER A 35 -6.89 8.62 -12.89
C SER A 35 -7.82 7.52 -13.42
N ASN A 36 -7.69 6.28 -12.95
CA ASN A 36 -8.44 5.16 -13.51
C ASN A 36 -9.80 4.97 -12.80
N LYS A 37 -10.74 5.87 -13.10
CA LYS A 37 -12.10 5.84 -12.54
C LYS A 37 -12.87 4.59 -12.94
N THR A 38 -12.75 4.15 -14.19
CA THR A 38 -13.48 2.97 -14.71
C THR A 38 -13.14 1.73 -13.91
N ALA A 39 -11.85 1.39 -13.78
CA ALA A 39 -11.42 0.24 -13.01
C ALA A 39 -11.79 0.34 -11.52
N ALA A 40 -11.77 1.55 -10.95
CA ALA A 40 -12.21 1.76 -9.56
C ALA A 40 -13.72 1.48 -9.39
N LEU A 41 -14.56 1.85 -10.36
CA LEU A 41 -16.01 1.59 -10.32
C LEU A 41 -16.33 0.11 -10.58
N GLU A 42 -15.59 -0.57 -11.44
CA GLU A 42 -15.70 -2.02 -11.63
C GLU A 42 -15.35 -2.76 -10.32
N LEU A 43 -14.23 -2.42 -9.70
CA LEU A 43 -13.84 -2.97 -8.40
C LEU A 43 -14.87 -2.66 -7.30
N LEU A 44 -15.44 -1.44 -7.30
CA LEU A 44 -16.50 -1.05 -6.37
C LEU A 44 -17.71 -1.98 -6.47
N ASN A 45 -18.15 -2.27 -7.69
CA ASN A 45 -19.27 -3.17 -7.94
C ASN A 45 -18.93 -4.61 -7.48
N GLU A 46 -17.69 -5.06 -7.75
CA GLU A 46 -17.22 -6.38 -7.32
C GLU A 46 -17.22 -6.51 -5.80
N VAL A 47 -16.66 -5.56 -5.05
CA VAL A 47 -16.59 -5.65 -3.58
C VAL A 47 -17.97 -5.52 -2.93
N ARG A 48 -18.88 -4.72 -3.53
CA ARG A 48 -20.27 -4.62 -3.10
C ARG A 48 -21.05 -5.91 -3.31
N SER A 49 -20.81 -6.61 -4.43
CA SER A 49 -21.46 -7.90 -4.70
C SER A 49 -21.09 -8.99 -3.68
N LYS A 50 -19.93 -8.82 -3.00
CA LYS A 50 -19.48 -9.69 -1.90
C LYS A 50 -20.03 -9.27 -0.51
N GLY A 51 -20.88 -8.25 -0.45
CA GLY A 51 -21.54 -7.81 0.79
C GLY A 51 -20.90 -6.63 1.51
N SER A 52 -19.78 -6.08 1.03
CA SER A 52 -19.19 -4.88 1.63
C SER A 52 -20.03 -3.64 1.34
N GLN A 53 -20.14 -2.74 2.31
CA GLN A 53 -20.40 -1.35 2.00
C GLN A 53 -19.11 -0.74 1.45
N ALA A 54 -19.18 -0.04 0.32
CA ALA A 54 -17.97 0.50 -0.30
C ALA A 54 -18.24 1.80 -1.05
N ILE A 55 -17.23 2.64 -1.13
CA ILE A 55 -17.20 3.87 -1.93
C ILE A 55 -15.89 3.95 -2.73
N ALA A 56 -15.95 4.64 -3.88
CA ALA A 56 -14.77 4.93 -4.68
C ALA A 56 -14.56 6.45 -4.76
N ILE A 57 -13.36 6.90 -4.38
CA ILE A 57 -13.01 8.32 -4.27
C ILE A 57 -11.84 8.64 -5.19
N GLY A 58 -12.05 9.59 -6.11
CA GLY A 58 -10.99 10.16 -6.93
C GLY A 58 -10.22 11.20 -6.13
N ALA A 59 -8.95 10.92 -5.82
CA ALA A 59 -8.05 11.83 -5.13
C ALA A 59 -6.59 11.51 -5.45
N ASP A 60 -5.81 12.53 -5.75
CA ASP A 60 -4.35 12.42 -5.78
C ASP A 60 -3.82 12.55 -4.36
N VAL A 61 -3.51 11.43 -3.73
CA VAL A 61 -3.03 11.39 -2.34
C VAL A 61 -1.64 11.98 -2.15
N SER A 62 -0.95 12.35 -3.22
CA SER A 62 0.29 13.13 -3.17
C SER A 62 0.04 14.63 -2.96
N ASP A 63 -1.22 15.07 -3.02
CA ASP A 63 -1.70 16.39 -2.65
C ASP A 63 -2.38 16.32 -1.27
N PHE A 64 -1.94 17.17 -0.33
CA PHE A 64 -2.41 17.11 1.05
C PHE A 64 -3.92 17.36 1.17
N ALA A 65 -4.46 18.34 0.44
CA ALA A 65 -5.88 18.67 0.52
C ALA A 65 -6.77 17.55 -0.04
N GLN A 66 -6.31 16.87 -1.11
CA GLN A 66 -7.03 15.72 -1.65
C GLN A 66 -6.91 14.49 -0.74
N ALA A 67 -5.76 14.26 -0.09
CA ALA A 67 -5.60 13.22 0.92
C ALA A 67 -6.51 13.48 2.14
N GLU A 68 -6.60 14.75 2.58
CA GLU A 68 -7.50 15.16 3.65
C GLU A 68 -8.96 14.92 3.29
N ASN A 69 -9.38 15.30 2.08
CA ASN A 69 -10.73 15.04 1.57
C ASN A 69 -11.04 13.52 1.54
N LEU A 70 -10.10 12.68 1.09
CA LEU A 70 -10.26 11.23 1.09
C LEU A 70 -10.55 10.67 2.48
N ILE A 71 -9.75 11.05 3.48
CA ILE A 71 -9.90 10.56 4.86
C ILE A 71 -11.18 11.12 5.50
N ASN A 72 -11.50 12.40 5.28
CA ASN A 72 -12.73 13.01 5.81
C ASN A 72 -13.98 12.34 5.25
N ILE A 73 -14.06 12.11 3.94
CA ILE A 73 -15.20 11.39 3.32
C ILE A 73 -15.32 9.97 3.89
N ALA A 74 -14.20 9.27 4.11
CA ALA A 74 -14.23 7.95 4.73
C ALA A 74 -14.83 7.99 6.14
N ILE A 75 -14.46 8.98 6.95
CA ILE A 75 -14.99 9.18 8.30
C ILE A 75 -16.45 9.63 8.25
N GLU A 76 -16.82 10.55 7.40
CA GLU A 76 -18.22 11.01 7.24
C GLU A 76 -19.15 9.87 6.83
N GLN A 77 -18.71 9.02 5.90
CA GLN A 77 -19.52 7.93 5.36
C GLN A 77 -19.64 6.74 6.30
N PHE A 78 -18.56 6.39 7.02
CA PHE A 78 -18.49 5.16 7.80
C PHE A 78 -18.20 5.37 9.29
N GLY A 79 -18.04 6.63 9.73
CA GLY A 79 -17.85 7.03 11.11
C GLY A 79 -16.41 6.89 11.62
N ARG A 80 -15.51 6.22 10.87
CA ARG A 80 -14.16 5.86 11.35
C ARG A 80 -13.24 5.35 10.26
N VAL A 81 -11.92 5.38 10.53
CA VAL A 81 -10.91 4.64 9.77
C VAL A 81 -10.21 3.66 10.71
N ASP A 82 -10.37 2.35 10.49
CA ASP A 82 -9.75 1.31 11.31
C ASP A 82 -8.46 0.80 10.73
N ILE A 83 -8.40 0.69 9.40
CA ILE A 83 -7.27 0.14 8.66
C ILE A 83 -6.94 1.12 7.53
N LEU A 84 -5.69 1.56 7.50
CA LEU A 84 -5.13 2.35 6.40
C LEU A 84 -4.06 1.52 5.69
N VAL A 85 -4.22 1.33 4.39
CA VAL A 85 -3.20 0.70 3.54
C VAL A 85 -2.62 1.76 2.60
N ASN A 86 -1.40 2.19 2.86
CA ASN A 86 -0.63 3.09 2.01
C ASN A 86 0.00 2.27 0.87
N ASN A 87 -0.75 2.12 -0.23
CA ASN A 87 -0.33 1.34 -1.39
C ASN A 87 -0.03 2.21 -2.62
N ALA A 88 -0.54 3.44 -2.69
CA ALA A 88 -0.26 4.35 -3.81
C ALA A 88 1.24 4.51 -4.03
N GLY A 89 1.67 4.37 -5.29
CA GLY A 89 3.08 4.51 -5.64
C GLY A 89 3.30 4.38 -7.13
N ILE A 90 4.43 4.93 -7.58
CA ILE A 90 4.95 4.85 -8.94
C ILE A 90 6.37 4.30 -8.91
N SER A 91 6.80 3.69 -10.00
CA SER A 91 8.19 3.33 -10.26
C SER A 91 8.59 3.88 -11.63
N LYS A 92 9.87 4.20 -11.78
CA LYS A 92 10.48 4.59 -13.04
C LYS A 92 11.88 4.00 -13.08
N ARG A 93 12.27 3.44 -14.24
CA ARG A 93 13.63 2.92 -14.47
C ARG A 93 14.46 4.00 -15.17
N GLU A 94 15.51 4.48 -14.51
CA GLU A 94 16.43 5.48 -15.04
C GLU A 94 17.84 5.23 -14.49
N LEU A 95 18.86 5.47 -15.30
CA LEU A 95 20.23 5.53 -14.80
C LEU A 95 20.36 6.67 -13.80
N PHE A 96 21.18 6.50 -12.77
CA PHE A 96 21.34 7.50 -11.72
C PHE A 96 21.73 8.88 -12.26
N THR A 97 22.57 8.91 -13.28
CA THR A 97 23.00 10.14 -13.95
C THR A 97 21.89 10.88 -14.69
N ASP A 98 20.82 10.18 -15.05
CA ASP A 98 19.71 10.71 -15.86
C ASP A 98 18.51 11.14 -14.99
N ILE A 99 18.53 10.77 -13.70
CA ILE A 99 17.47 11.16 -12.74
C ILE A 99 17.56 12.68 -12.53
N THR A 100 16.54 13.40 -13.00
CA THR A 100 16.45 14.84 -12.77
C THR A 100 15.94 15.15 -11.36
N PRO A 101 16.22 16.37 -10.81
CA PRO A 101 15.62 16.80 -9.54
C PRO A 101 14.09 16.68 -9.53
N GLU A 102 13.43 17.01 -10.64
CA GLU A 102 11.97 16.96 -10.77
C GLU A 102 11.45 15.51 -10.71
N ALA A 103 12.14 14.56 -11.37
CA ALA A 103 11.78 13.13 -11.31
C ALA A 103 11.98 12.59 -9.90
N TRP A 104 13.05 13.02 -9.20
CA TRP A 104 13.29 12.68 -7.81
C TRP A 104 12.17 13.18 -6.90
N GLU A 105 11.80 14.46 -7.00
CA GLU A 105 10.74 15.06 -6.20
C GLU A 105 9.37 14.43 -6.49
N GLU A 106 9.06 14.14 -7.75
CA GLU A 106 7.80 13.51 -8.14
C GLU A 106 7.64 12.13 -7.47
N ILE A 107 8.67 11.27 -7.54
CA ILE A 107 8.56 9.93 -6.97
C ILE A 107 8.47 9.97 -5.44
N PHE A 108 9.19 10.89 -4.77
CA PHE A 108 9.07 11.11 -3.34
C PHE A 108 7.69 11.62 -2.96
N LYS A 109 7.16 12.57 -3.71
CA LYS A 109 5.82 13.11 -3.50
C LYS A 109 4.75 12.03 -3.58
N VAL A 110 4.81 11.16 -4.59
CA VAL A 110 3.82 10.10 -4.76
C VAL A 110 4.02 8.96 -3.76
N ASN A 111 5.25 8.49 -3.53
CA ASN A 111 5.48 7.27 -2.76
C ASN A 111 5.61 7.52 -1.25
N VAL A 112 6.11 8.68 -0.83
CA VAL A 112 6.42 8.97 0.58
C VAL A 112 5.46 10.00 1.16
N HIS A 113 5.28 11.16 0.51
CA HIS A 113 4.40 12.19 1.06
C HIS A 113 2.95 11.70 1.14
N SER A 114 2.48 10.94 0.16
CA SER A 114 1.13 10.34 0.21
C SER A 114 0.90 9.47 1.45
N ALA A 115 1.88 8.61 1.77
CA ALA A 115 1.81 7.74 2.94
C ALA A 115 1.87 8.54 4.24
N PHE A 116 2.71 9.57 4.30
CA PHE A 116 2.77 10.50 5.43
C PHE A 116 1.44 11.24 5.61
N TYR A 117 0.89 11.84 4.55
CA TYR A 117 -0.36 12.60 4.61
C TYR A 117 -1.53 11.73 5.08
N CYS A 118 -1.75 10.59 4.42
CA CYS A 118 -2.85 9.71 4.78
C CYS A 118 -2.70 9.16 6.21
N SER A 119 -1.48 8.80 6.63
CA SER A 119 -1.22 8.33 8.00
C SER A 119 -1.47 9.42 9.03
N ASN A 120 -0.93 10.63 8.83
CA ASN A 120 -1.13 11.77 9.73
C ASN A 120 -2.61 12.10 9.94
N LEU A 121 -3.39 12.05 8.88
CA LEU A 121 -4.82 12.35 8.91
C LEU A 121 -5.62 11.21 9.59
N ALA A 122 -5.36 9.96 9.25
CA ALA A 122 -6.07 8.82 9.81
C ALA A 122 -5.76 8.60 11.31
N VAL A 123 -4.52 8.84 11.72
CA VAL A 123 -4.07 8.68 13.11
C VAL A 123 -4.85 9.57 14.06
N LYS A 124 -5.28 10.77 13.65
CA LYS A 124 -6.09 11.67 14.48
C LYS A 124 -7.42 11.03 14.94
N ASP A 125 -8.05 10.22 14.08
CA ASP A 125 -9.25 9.45 14.42
C ASP A 125 -8.90 8.17 15.19
N MET A 126 -7.85 7.47 14.81
CA MET A 126 -7.39 6.24 15.47
C MET A 126 -7.00 6.48 16.94
N LEU A 127 -6.32 7.60 17.25
CA LEU A 127 -5.91 7.99 18.60
C LEU A 127 -7.11 8.18 19.54
N LYS A 128 -8.20 8.80 19.07
CA LYS A 128 -9.42 9.00 19.86
C LYS A 128 -10.07 7.68 20.31
N ARG A 129 -9.82 6.61 19.57
CA ARG A 129 -10.43 5.30 19.78
C ARG A 129 -9.48 4.27 20.37
N HIS A 130 -8.19 4.61 20.51
CA HIS A 130 -7.11 3.69 20.90
C HIS A 130 -7.14 2.39 20.07
N PHE A 131 -7.33 2.55 18.76
CA PHE A 131 -7.33 1.44 17.82
C PHE A 131 -7.02 1.92 16.40
N GLY A 132 -6.10 1.22 15.73
CA GLY A 132 -5.77 1.45 14.33
C GLY A 132 -4.75 0.45 13.80
N LYS A 133 -4.82 0.19 12.49
CA LYS A 133 -3.84 -0.62 11.76
C LYS A 133 -3.35 0.15 10.55
N ILE A 134 -2.06 0.41 10.46
CA ILE A 134 -1.44 1.06 9.31
C ILE A 134 -0.50 0.08 8.64
N ILE A 135 -0.67 -0.14 7.34
CA ILE A 135 0.17 -1.02 6.55
C ILE A 135 0.73 -0.24 5.36
N ASN A 136 2.06 -0.10 5.32
CA ASN A 136 2.78 0.57 4.24
C ASN A 136 3.28 -0.47 3.23
N ILE A 137 2.98 -0.27 1.94
CA ILE A 137 3.48 -1.14 0.88
C ILE A 137 4.81 -0.59 0.35
N SER A 138 5.89 -1.22 0.79
CA SER A 138 7.25 -0.95 0.34
C SER A 138 7.61 -1.85 -0.87
N SER A 139 8.83 -2.32 -0.94
CA SER A 139 9.37 -3.24 -1.95
C SER A 139 10.61 -3.93 -1.39
N VAL A 140 10.95 -5.09 -1.93
CA VAL A 140 12.28 -5.71 -1.73
C VAL A 140 13.39 -4.71 -2.07
N TRP A 141 13.19 -3.85 -3.06
CA TRP A 141 14.13 -2.77 -3.42
C TRP A 141 14.28 -1.69 -2.36
N GLY A 142 13.34 -1.55 -1.45
CA GLY A 142 13.49 -0.71 -0.26
C GLY A 142 14.38 -1.34 0.82
N ILE A 143 14.66 -2.63 0.73
CA ILE A 143 15.55 -3.37 1.64
C ILE A 143 16.97 -3.43 1.06
N THR A 144 17.08 -3.82 -0.22
CA THR A 144 18.39 -4.09 -0.87
C THR A 144 18.87 -2.97 -1.79
N GLY A 145 17.96 -2.13 -2.30
CA GLY A 145 18.21 -1.28 -3.46
C GLY A 145 18.16 -2.05 -4.78
N ALA A 146 18.04 -1.31 -5.88
CA ALA A 146 18.12 -1.85 -7.24
C ALA A 146 18.82 -0.88 -8.18
N SER A 147 19.62 -1.43 -9.10
CA SER A 147 20.20 -0.67 -10.20
C SER A 147 19.10 -0.09 -11.09
N CYS A 148 19.33 1.10 -11.62
CA CYS A 148 18.38 1.86 -12.44
C CYS A 148 17.06 2.24 -11.72
N GLU A 149 16.94 2.00 -10.41
CA GLU A 149 15.77 2.35 -9.60
C GLU A 149 16.17 3.06 -8.30
N VAL A 150 17.21 3.90 -8.33
CA VAL A 150 17.78 4.53 -7.12
C VAL A 150 16.75 5.36 -6.37
N HIS A 151 16.00 6.22 -7.08
CA HIS A 151 14.96 7.06 -6.48
C HIS A 151 13.78 6.23 -5.96
N TYR A 152 13.34 5.19 -6.69
CA TYR A 152 12.29 4.27 -6.23
C TYR A 152 12.72 3.53 -4.96
N SER A 153 13.90 2.93 -4.98
CA SER A 153 14.49 2.21 -3.83
C SER A 153 14.57 3.12 -2.60
N SER A 154 15.02 4.37 -2.80
CA SER A 154 15.10 5.37 -1.73
C SER A 154 13.73 5.67 -1.12
N THR A 155 12.66 5.83 -1.95
CA THR A 155 11.31 6.05 -1.42
C THR A 155 10.79 4.85 -0.66
N LYS A 156 11.07 3.63 -1.12
CA LYS A 156 10.62 2.40 -0.46
C LYS A 156 11.38 2.13 0.84
N ALA A 157 12.65 2.52 0.92
CA ALA A 157 13.41 2.53 2.17
C ALA A 157 12.88 3.58 3.17
N ALA A 158 12.47 4.76 2.69
CA ALA A 158 11.84 5.79 3.52
C ALA A 158 10.55 5.29 4.19
N LEU A 159 9.71 4.50 3.49
CA LEU A 159 8.51 3.88 4.08
C LEU A 159 8.85 2.88 5.20
N ILE A 160 9.97 2.18 5.10
CA ILE A 160 10.46 1.28 6.16
C ILE A 160 10.82 2.10 7.41
N GLY A 161 11.53 3.22 7.23
CA GLY A 161 11.86 4.14 8.33
C GLY A 161 10.63 4.74 8.98
N LEU A 162 9.69 5.24 8.18
CA LEU A 162 8.40 5.77 8.62
C LEU A 162 7.61 4.74 9.44
N THR A 163 7.56 3.49 8.97
CA THR A 163 6.87 2.39 9.66
C THR A 163 7.44 2.18 11.06
N LYS A 164 8.76 2.08 11.18
CA LYS A 164 9.44 1.81 12.46
C LYS A 164 9.27 2.96 13.46
N ALA A 165 9.32 4.20 12.99
CA ALA A 165 9.13 5.39 13.83
C ALA A 165 7.69 5.48 14.34
N LEU A 166 6.69 5.38 13.44
CA LEU A 166 5.28 5.43 13.81
C LEU A 166 4.88 4.26 14.73
N ALA A 167 5.41 3.06 14.54
CA ALA A 167 5.12 1.93 15.41
C ALA A 167 5.53 2.18 16.87
N LYS A 168 6.67 2.84 17.10
CA LYS A 168 7.13 3.21 18.44
C LYS A 168 6.27 4.31 19.05
N GLU A 169 5.91 5.32 18.26
CA GLU A 169 5.13 6.47 18.74
C GLU A 169 3.67 6.10 19.03
N LEU A 170 3.06 5.29 18.17
CA LEU A 170 1.62 4.99 18.22
C LEU A 170 1.29 3.71 19.00
N GLY A 171 2.28 2.86 19.27
CA GLY A 171 2.12 1.61 20.03
C GLY A 171 1.43 1.81 21.38
N PRO A 172 1.79 2.80 22.22
CA PRO A 172 1.10 3.07 23.49
C PRO A 172 -0.40 3.35 23.34
N SER A 173 -0.85 3.76 22.14
CA SER A 173 -2.25 4.01 21.82
C SER A 173 -2.93 2.81 21.14
N ASN A 174 -2.33 1.61 21.19
CA ASN A 174 -2.86 0.39 20.58
C ASN A 174 -3.07 0.52 19.06
N ILE A 175 -2.17 1.24 18.38
CA ILE A 175 -2.14 1.37 16.92
C ILE A 175 -0.91 0.65 16.42
N THR A 176 -1.10 -0.38 15.57
CA THR A 176 0.02 -1.09 14.97
C THR A 176 0.37 -0.51 13.61
N VAL A 177 1.67 -0.43 13.31
CA VAL A 177 2.17 0.06 12.02
C VAL A 177 3.17 -0.96 11.49
N ASN A 178 2.87 -1.55 10.34
CA ASN A 178 3.73 -2.56 9.71
C ASN A 178 3.99 -2.24 8.24
N CYS A 179 5.03 -2.83 7.69
CA CYS A 179 5.44 -2.67 6.32
C CYS A 179 5.41 -4.03 5.61
N VAL A 180 4.81 -4.07 4.43
CA VAL A 180 4.94 -5.21 3.52
C VAL A 180 5.89 -4.79 2.41
N ALA A 181 6.94 -5.58 2.16
CA ALA A 181 7.97 -5.35 1.15
C ALA A 181 7.95 -6.49 0.11
N PRO A 182 7.03 -6.47 -0.86
CA PRO A 182 6.92 -7.54 -1.84
C PRO A 182 8.16 -7.66 -2.71
N GLY A 183 8.46 -8.89 -3.18
CA GLY A 183 9.33 -9.13 -4.32
C GLY A 183 8.67 -8.67 -5.63
N VAL A 184 9.09 -9.24 -6.74
CA VAL A 184 8.50 -8.91 -8.05
C VAL A 184 7.12 -9.54 -8.19
N ILE A 185 6.09 -8.70 -8.36
CA ILE A 185 4.67 -9.11 -8.42
C ILE A 185 4.11 -8.83 -9.81
N LYS A 186 3.31 -9.74 -10.35
CA LYS A 186 2.62 -9.59 -11.65
C LYS A 186 1.58 -8.48 -11.58
N THR A 187 1.98 -7.28 -12.00
CA THR A 187 1.15 -6.08 -12.04
C THR A 187 1.48 -5.25 -13.26
N LYS A 188 0.62 -4.29 -13.59
CA LYS A 188 0.87 -3.33 -14.68
C LYS A 188 2.20 -2.57 -14.51
N MET A 189 2.68 -2.39 -13.27
CA MET A 189 3.95 -1.75 -12.99
C MET A 189 5.14 -2.51 -13.59
N ASN A 190 5.00 -3.82 -13.83
CA ASN A 190 6.04 -4.71 -14.37
C ASN A 190 5.75 -5.22 -15.79
N GLU A 191 4.73 -4.69 -16.49
CA GLU A 191 4.37 -5.08 -17.87
C GLU A 191 5.43 -4.69 -18.90
N PHE A 192 6.35 -3.79 -18.57
CA PHE A 192 7.47 -3.40 -19.43
C PHE A 192 8.61 -4.41 -19.47
N LEU A 193 8.64 -5.40 -18.56
CA LEU A 193 9.69 -6.41 -18.50
C LEU A 193 9.63 -7.30 -19.73
N SER A 194 10.78 -7.49 -20.37
CA SER A 194 10.95 -8.46 -21.47
C SER A 194 10.81 -9.89 -20.94
N LYS A 195 10.63 -10.83 -21.86
CA LYS A 195 10.58 -12.26 -21.51
C LYS A 195 11.87 -12.72 -20.83
N ASP A 196 13.02 -12.29 -21.35
CA ASP A 196 14.33 -12.67 -20.79
C ASP A 196 14.50 -12.14 -19.37
N GLU A 197 14.09 -10.87 -19.11
CA GLU A 197 14.12 -10.30 -17.75
C GLU A 197 13.17 -11.04 -16.78
N ILE A 198 12.01 -11.51 -17.27
CA ILE A 198 11.08 -12.33 -16.47
C ILE A 198 11.70 -13.69 -16.17
N ASP A 199 12.35 -14.31 -17.13
CA ASP A 199 13.00 -15.61 -16.96
C ASP A 199 14.17 -15.49 -15.96
N ASP A 200 15.02 -14.45 -16.06
CA ASP A 200 16.09 -14.15 -15.10
C ASP A 200 15.56 -13.92 -13.68
N LEU A 201 14.45 -13.18 -13.52
CA LEU A 201 13.79 -12.95 -12.25
C LEU A 201 13.22 -14.24 -11.65
N ASN A 202 12.65 -15.10 -12.48
CA ASN A 202 12.14 -16.41 -12.05
C ASN A 202 13.29 -17.33 -11.62
N GLU A 203 14.41 -17.36 -12.33
CA GLU A 203 15.60 -18.15 -11.98
C GLU A 203 16.23 -17.67 -10.67
N SER A 204 16.27 -16.35 -10.45
CA SER A 204 16.80 -15.77 -9.20
C SER A 204 15.85 -15.87 -8.01
N THR A 205 14.60 -16.29 -8.24
CA THR A 205 13.60 -16.50 -7.21
C THR A 205 13.49 -17.98 -6.86
N PRO A 206 13.82 -18.43 -5.64
CA PRO A 206 13.76 -19.86 -5.26
C PRO A 206 12.42 -20.54 -5.54
N LEU A 207 11.27 -19.83 -5.46
CA LEU A 207 9.98 -20.39 -5.84
C LEU A 207 9.75 -20.42 -7.36
N GLY A 208 10.72 -20.00 -8.19
CA GLY A 208 10.71 -20.12 -9.64
C GLY A 208 9.66 -19.27 -10.37
N ARG A 209 9.13 -18.22 -9.74
CA ARG A 209 8.08 -17.39 -10.32
C ARG A 209 7.95 -16.02 -9.68
N MET A 210 7.38 -15.11 -10.41
CA MET A 210 6.85 -13.87 -9.83
C MET A 210 5.69 -14.16 -8.86
N GLY A 211 5.51 -13.30 -7.87
CA GLY A 211 4.36 -13.35 -6.97
C GLY A 211 3.06 -12.85 -7.62
N GLU A 212 1.93 -13.28 -7.09
CA GLU A 212 0.61 -12.78 -7.49
C GLU A 212 0.13 -11.69 -6.52
N PRO A 213 -0.61 -10.67 -6.98
CA PRO A 213 -1.16 -9.61 -6.11
C PRO A 213 -1.96 -10.12 -4.92
N CYS A 214 -2.68 -11.24 -5.08
CA CYS A 214 -3.47 -11.86 -4.02
C CYS A 214 -2.60 -12.44 -2.88
N GLU A 215 -1.36 -12.83 -3.15
CA GLU A 215 -0.44 -13.34 -2.13
C GLU A 215 0.00 -12.21 -1.19
N VAL A 216 0.24 -11.02 -1.75
CA VAL A 216 0.49 -9.81 -0.95
C VAL A 216 -0.76 -9.40 -0.16
N ALA A 217 -1.93 -9.43 -0.80
CA ALA A 217 -3.20 -9.04 -0.19
C ALA A 217 -3.55 -9.88 1.04
N LYS A 218 -3.30 -11.20 1.00
CA LYS A 218 -3.52 -12.11 2.16
C LYS A 218 -2.64 -11.74 3.34
N LEU A 219 -1.37 -11.38 3.11
CA LEU A 219 -0.48 -10.92 4.17
C LEU A 219 -0.96 -9.59 4.77
N VAL A 220 -1.38 -8.64 3.93
CA VAL A 220 -1.95 -7.37 4.39
C VAL A 220 -3.19 -7.60 5.26
N LYS A 221 -4.09 -8.51 4.85
CA LYS A 221 -5.27 -8.86 5.64
C LYS A 221 -4.91 -9.51 6.99
N PHE A 222 -3.92 -10.40 7.01
CA PHE A 222 -3.41 -10.98 8.26
C PHE A 222 -2.88 -9.90 9.20
N LEU A 223 -2.01 -8.99 8.72
CA LEU A 223 -1.46 -7.90 9.52
C LEU A 223 -2.53 -6.92 10.04
N ALA A 224 -3.66 -6.81 9.35
CA ALA A 224 -4.81 -5.99 9.75
C ALA A 224 -5.79 -6.74 10.67
N SER A 225 -5.61 -8.03 10.92
CA SER A 225 -6.45 -8.85 11.78
C SER A 225 -6.06 -8.75 13.25
N SER A 226 -6.89 -9.30 14.14
CA SER A 226 -6.57 -9.45 15.55
C SER A 226 -5.47 -10.49 15.83
N GLU A 227 -5.24 -11.41 14.90
CA GLU A 227 -4.17 -12.42 15.01
C GLU A 227 -2.77 -11.77 14.96
N ALA A 228 -2.67 -10.54 14.44
CA ALA A 228 -1.44 -9.77 14.35
C ALA A 228 -1.37 -8.59 15.36
N ASP A 229 -2.15 -8.60 16.45
CA ASP A 229 -2.18 -7.48 17.41
C ASP A 229 -0.85 -7.26 18.13
N PHE A 230 -0.01 -8.30 18.24
CA PHE A 230 1.34 -8.18 18.82
C PHE A 230 2.45 -7.96 17.78
N ILE A 231 2.08 -7.67 16.51
CA ILE A 231 3.02 -7.41 15.42
C ILE A 231 2.98 -5.92 15.10
N THR A 232 4.05 -5.18 15.39
CA THR A 232 4.21 -3.77 15.03
C THR A 232 5.67 -3.44 14.73
N GLY A 233 5.91 -2.46 13.85
CA GLY A 233 7.24 -2.02 13.43
C GLY A 233 7.97 -3.02 12.51
N GLN A 234 7.29 -4.06 12.05
CA GLN A 234 7.91 -5.13 11.27
C GLN A 234 7.90 -4.82 9.78
N VAL A 235 8.93 -5.34 9.09
CA VAL A 235 9.03 -5.35 7.63
C VAL A 235 8.95 -6.81 7.18
N ILE A 236 7.85 -7.18 6.55
CA ILE A 236 7.63 -8.57 6.10
C ILE A 236 7.68 -8.60 4.58
N SER A 237 8.54 -9.45 4.03
CA SER A 237 8.82 -9.52 2.61
C SER A 237 8.32 -10.82 1.98
N PRO A 238 7.12 -10.83 1.38
CA PRO A 238 6.65 -11.95 0.55
C PRO A 238 7.33 -11.86 -0.83
N ASN A 239 8.48 -12.52 -0.98
CA ASN A 239 9.37 -12.37 -2.13
C ASN A 239 9.76 -13.70 -2.81
N GLY A 240 9.19 -14.83 -2.41
CA GLY A 240 9.49 -16.14 -2.99
C GLY A 240 10.90 -16.66 -2.69
N GLY A 241 11.60 -16.09 -1.70
CA GLY A 241 12.98 -16.39 -1.38
C GLY A 241 14.01 -15.56 -2.15
N PHE A 242 13.57 -14.61 -2.96
CA PHE A 242 14.46 -13.70 -3.71
C PHE A 242 15.44 -12.96 -2.80
N LEU A 243 15.00 -12.62 -1.60
CA LEU A 243 15.80 -12.05 -0.54
C LEU A 243 15.58 -12.85 0.75
N ILE A 244 16.64 -13.43 1.29
CA ILE A 244 16.70 -14.16 2.55
C ILE A 244 17.89 -13.74 3.38
#